data_9005a62c8122bebb3fc26d7011357685
#
_entry.id   9005a62c8122bebb3fc26d7011357685
#
_cell.length_a   1.000
_cell.length_b   1.000
_cell.length_c   1.000
_cell.angle_alpha   90.00
_cell.angle_beta   90.00
_cell.angle_gamma   90.00
#
_symmetry.space_group_name_H-M   'P 1'
#
loop_
_entity.id
_entity.type
_entity.pdbx_description
1 polymer ?
#
loop_
_entity_poly.entity_id
_entity_poly.type
_entity_poly.pdbx_seq_one_letter_code
_entity_poly.pdbx_strand_id
1 'polypeptide(L)'
;MIEAHLFDSWTGSPDRDSEAFGWAIVVGGLGAPLFLFLAGVAVPMSAGSKLRRHGDTGSASRAVTRRGLEIFGLAFLFRIQAWILGRSSPRALLKVDILNIMGPSIMAAAALWRLAKTDRGRCAVFVSATLGLAMLTPVLRNAAFIVALPEPVEAYFRPVPGMTNFVFLPWAGFVFAGAVAGVLVDAARTRDQERRLNTGFALGGAAVALIAFTLSYLPSPYASSYFWTTSPSFFFLRAGLMVAGIGAAYAWESRARGTEKWSPLRQLGRTSLFIYWIHVEMIYGLISAPLHRSLTLGQAGIAFVAFALLMLVCSIAKDQAFMFWQSRRLGRTLNLEP
;
A
#
# COMPACT_ATOMS: atom_id res chain seq x y z
N MET A 1 -5.85 4.39 -6.17
CA MET A 1 -5.39 5.52 -5.33
C MET A 1 -5.68 6.87 -5.98
N ILE A 2 -5.24 7.15 -7.22
CA ILE A 2 -5.52 8.42 -7.92
C ILE A 2 -7.04 8.69 -7.96
N GLU A 3 -7.80 7.70 -8.38
CA GLU A 3 -9.26 7.76 -8.45
C GLU A 3 -9.87 8.14 -7.09
N ALA A 4 -9.57 7.38 -6.03
CA ALA A 4 -10.11 7.64 -4.69
C ALA A 4 -9.87 9.08 -4.20
N HIS A 5 -8.63 9.56 -4.35
CA HIS A 5 -8.28 10.90 -3.89
C HIS A 5 -8.95 12.00 -4.73
N LEU A 6 -9.02 11.80 -6.06
CA LEU A 6 -9.64 12.76 -6.94
C LEU A 6 -11.15 12.87 -6.70
N PHE A 7 -11.85 11.73 -6.65
CA PHE A 7 -13.28 11.73 -6.36
C PHE A 7 -13.57 12.28 -4.96
N ASP A 8 -12.78 11.90 -3.95
CA ASP A 8 -12.96 12.45 -2.60
C ASP A 8 -12.74 13.96 -2.55
N SER A 9 -11.73 14.50 -3.22
CA SER A 9 -11.40 15.92 -3.16
C SER A 9 -12.25 16.80 -4.06
N TRP A 10 -12.53 16.36 -5.31
CA TRP A 10 -13.08 17.26 -6.34
C TRP A 10 -14.58 17.13 -6.55
N THR A 11 -15.20 15.98 -6.19
CA THR A 11 -16.65 15.82 -6.33
C THR A 11 -17.38 16.68 -5.31
N GLY A 12 -18.32 17.49 -5.80
CA GLY A 12 -19.17 18.38 -5.00
C GLY A 12 -20.46 17.71 -4.52
N SER A 13 -21.16 18.40 -3.62
CA SER A 13 -22.55 18.09 -3.28
C SER A 13 -23.47 18.55 -4.42
N PRO A 14 -24.58 17.84 -4.77
CA PRO A 14 -25.16 16.69 -4.07
C PRO A 14 -24.59 15.32 -4.50
N ASP A 15 -23.71 15.24 -5.52
CA ASP A 15 -23.28 13.98 -6.12
C ASP A 15 -22.58 13.04 -5.13
N ARG A 16 -22.02 13.58 -4.04
CA ARG A 16 -21.39 12.80 -2.98
C ARG A 16 -22.34 11.90 -2.19
N ASP A 17 -23.63 12.23 -2.19
CA ASP A 17 -24.67 11.44 -1.52
C ASP A 17 -25.25 10.36 -2.45
N SER A 18 -24.78 10.30 -3.70
CA SER A 18 -25.23 9.32 -4.68
C SER A 18 -24.64 7.93 -4.42
N GLU A 19 -25.41 6.90 -4.74
CA GLU A 19 -24.95 5.51 -4.68
C GLU A 19 -23.72 5.28 -5.58
N ALA A 20 -23.68 5.89 -6.76
CA ALA A 20 -22.57 5.80 -7.70
C ALA A 20 -21.26 6.35 -7.11
N PHE A 21 -21.31 7.48 -6.38
CA PHE A 21 -20.16 8.00 -5.65
C PHE A 21 -19.74 7.03 -4.54
N GLY A 22 -20.70 6.48 -3.80
CA GLY A 22 -20.42 5.47 -2.78
C GLY A 22 -19.63 4.29 -3.33
N TRP A 23 -20.04 3.74 -4.48
CA TRP A 23 -19.32 2.65 -5.15
C TRP A 23 -17.92 3.06 -5.63
N ALA A 24 -17.77 4.27 -6.19
CA ALA A 24 -16.46 4.77 -6.59
C ALA A 24 -15.50 4.83 -5.38
N ILE A 25 -15.94 5.35 -4.23
CA ILE A 25 -15.14 5.40 -3.00
C ILE A 25 -14.81 3.99 -2.46
N VAL A 26 -15.72 3.02 -2.55
CA VAL A 26 -15.47 1.64 -2.14
C VAL A 26 -14.38 1.00 -3.01
N VAL A 27 -14.46 1.15 -4.34
CA VAL A 27 -13.46 0.62 -5.29
C VAL A 27 -12.12 1.31 -5.09
N GLY A 28 -12.11 2.63 -5.07
CA GLY A 28 -10.89 3.42 -4.84
C GLY A 28 -10.26 3.17 -3.48
N GLY A 29 -11.08 2.87 -2.48
CA GLY A 29 -10.66 2.49 -1.12
C GLY A 29 -9.83 1.20 -1.04
N LEU A 30 -9.79 0.38 -2.10
CA LEU A 30 -8.87 -0.75 -2.20
C LEU A 30 -7.42 -0.32 -2.49
N GLY A 31 -7.20 0.90 -2.97
CA GLY A 31 -5.87 1.36 -3.36
C GLY A 31 -4.86 1.42 -2.22
N ALA A 32 -5.25 1.92 -1.07
CA ALA A 32 -4.37 2.05 0.10
C ALA A 32 -3.98 0.68 0.71
N PRO A 33 -4.91 -0.25 1.00
CA PRO A 33 -4.54 -1.57 1.50
C PRO A 33 -3.77 -2.39 0.46
N LEU A 34 -4.05 -2.23 -0.85
CA LEU A 34 -3.26 -2.87 -1.91
C LEU A 34 -1.81 -2.37 -1.92
N PHE A 35 -1.59 -1.07 -1.69
CA PHE A 35 -0.25 -0.49 -1.61
C PHE A 35 0.56 -1.09 -0.45
N LEU A 36 -0.05 -1.21 0.74
CA LEU A 36 0.56 -1.86 1.89
C LEU A 36 0.81 -3.36 1.66
N PHE A 37 -0.16 -4.05 1.06
CA PHE A 37 -0.06 -5.48 0.75
C PHE A 37 1.10 -5.75 -0.22
N LEU A 38 1.23 -5.01 -1.30
CA LEU A 38 2.33 -5.16 -2.26
C LEU A 38 3.69 -4.80 -1.65
N ALA A 39 3.75 -3.80 -0.76
CA ALA A 39 4.95 -3.52 0.02
C ALA A 39 5.34 -4.74 0.88
N GLY A 40 4.34 -5.40 1.48
CA GLY A 40 4.52 -6.65 2.21
C GLY A 40 5.05 -7.79 1.35
N VAL A 41 4.50 -8.00 0.14
CA VAL A 41 4.99 -9.00 -0.83
C VAL A 41 6.48 -8.78 -1.14
N ALA A 42 6.89 -7.53 -1.29
CA ALA A 42 8.27 -7.19 -1.64
C ALA A 42 9.28 -7.50 -0.51
N VAL A 43 8.86 -7.55 0.76
CA VAL A 43 9.75 -7.79 1.91
C VAL A 43 10.45 -9.15 1.81
N PRO A 44 9.78 -10.32 1.80
CA PRO A 44 10.44 -11.61 1.73
C PRO A 44 11.12 -11.85 0.39
N MET A 45 10.59 -11.33 -0.71
CA MET A 45 11.24 -11.42 -2.03
C MET A 45 12.59 -10.70 -2.04
N SER A 46 12.65 -9.49 -1.50
CA SER A 46 13.90 -8.73 -1.39
C SER A 46 14.88 -9.38 -0.42
N ALA A 47 14.41 -9.80 0.76
CA ALA A 47 15.22 -10.46 1.75
C ALA A 47 15.76 -11.81 1.25
N GLY A 48 14.92 -12.64 0.63
CA GLY A 48 15.28 -13.92 0.04
C GLY A 48 16.30 -13.77 -1.09
N SER A 49 16.12 -12.80 -1.98
CA SER A 49 17.10 -12.50 -3.04
C SER A 49 18.47 -12.11 -2.47
N LYS A 50 18.49 -11.27 -1.43
CA LYS A 50 19.75 -10.86 -0.76
C LYS A 50 20.40 -12.01 0.01
N LEU A 51 19.59 -12.84 0.68
CA LEU A 51 20.08 -14.04 1.35
C LEU A 51 20.78 -14.98 0.36
N ARG A 52 20.19 -15.21 -0.81
CA ARG A 52 20.79 -16.05 -1.86
C ARG A 52 22.10 -15.49 -2.42
N ARG A 53 22.26 -14.17 -2.44
CA ARG A 53 23.47 -13.50 -2.96
C ARG A 53 24.60 -13.44 -1.94
N HIS A 54 24.29 -13.24 -0.67
CA HIS A 54 25.27 -12.91 0.37
C HIS A 54 25.37 -13.95 1.48
N GLY A 55 24.46 -14.94 1.54
CA GLY A 55 24.48 -16.02 2.53
C GLY A 55 24.16 -15.62 3.98
N ASP A 56 23.97 -14.32 4.27
CA ASP A 56 23.71 -13.82 5.62
C ASP A 56 22.28 -13.28 5.79
N THR A 57 21.53 -13.94 6.67
CA THR A 57 20.15 -13.56 7.03
C THR A 57 20.10 -12.19 7.72
N GLY A 58 21.14 -11.86 8.51
CA GLY A 58 21.21 -10.59 9.24
C GLY A 58 21.36 -9.40 8.28
N SER A 59 22.25 -9.49 7.31
CA SER A 59 22.45 -8.43 6.30
C SER A 59 21.24 -8.29 5.39
N ALA A 60 20.60 -9.40 5.01
CA ALA A 60 19.38 -9.38 4.23
C ALA A 60 18.24 -8.64 4.96
N SER A 61 18.02 -8.96 6.23
CA SER A 61 17.02 -8.29 7.08
C SER A 61 17.37 -6.80 7.28
N ARG A 62 18.62 -6.46 7.61
CA ARG A 62 19.06 -5.06 7.77
C ARG A 62 18.82 -4.21 6.53
N ALA A 63 19.03 -4.76 5.34
CA ALA A 63 18.80 -4.03 4.10
C ALA A 63 17.31 -3.72 3.85
N VAL A 64 16.40 -4.63 4.25
CA VAL A 64 14.95 -4.38 4.17
C VAL A 64 14.51 -3.41 5.28
N THR A 65 15.04 -3.56 6.50
CA THR A 65 14.82 -2.62 7.60
C THR A 65 15.23 -1.19 7.22
N ARG A 66 16.42 -1.03 6.60
CA ARG A 66 16.86 0.27 6.08
C ARG A 66 15.87 0.86 5.08
N ARG A 67 15.32 0.03 4.18
CA ARG A 67 14.28 0.50 3.24
C ARG A 67 13.01 0.95 3.96
N GLY A 68 12.59 0.23 5.00
CA GLY A 68 11.47 0.66 5.85
C GLY A 68 11.74 2.00 6.55
N LEU A 69 12.95 2.20 7.05
CA LEU A 69 13.38 3.46 7.67
C LEU A 69 13.42 4.61 6.65
N GLU A 70 13.90 4.37 5.44
CA GLU A 70 13.87 5.35 4.35
C GLU A 70 12.44 5.80 4.03
N ILE A 71 11.49 4.84 3.94
CA ILE A 71 10.08 5.14 3.70
C ILE A 71 9.47 5.91 4.87
N PHE A 72 9.81 5.56 6.10
CA PHE A 72 9.38 6.29 7.29
C PHE A 72 9.92 7.72 7.32
N GLY A 73 11.18 7.93 6.94
CA GLY A 73 11.77 9.26 6.78
C GLY A 73 11.08 10.08 5.68
N LEU A 74 10.75 9.42 4.55
CA LEU A 74 10.00 10.05 3.45
C LEU A 74 8.61 10.52 3.90
N ALA A 75 7.97 9.83 4.86
CA ALA A 75 6.68 10.29 5.40
C ALA A 75 6.77 11.69 6.02
N PHE A 76 7.82 11.94 6.80
CA PHE A 76 8.05 13.27 7.40
C PHE A 76 8.45 14.30 6.36
N LEU A 77 9.27 13.93 5.38
CA LEU A 77 9.63 14.81 4.28
C LEU A 77 8.40 15.25 3.48
N PHE A 78 7.48 14.32 3.22
CA PHE A 78 6.18 14.62 2.60
C PHE A 78 5.35 15.59 3.45
N ARG A 79 5.34 15.42 4.78
CA ARG A 79 4.63 16.33 5.70
C ARG A 79 5.25 17.72 5.74
N ILE A 80 6.57 17.82 5.71
CA ILE A 80 7.28 19.10 5.62
C ILE A 80 6.90 19.83 4.34
N GLN A 81 6.91 19.12 3.19
CA GLN A 81 6.49 19.70 1.92
C GLN A 81 5.04 20.19 1.97
N ALA A 82 4.11 19.34 2.42
CA ALA A 82 2.69 19.69 2.55
C ALA A 82 2.46 20.87 3.51
N TRP A 83 3.26 20.99 4.57
CA TRP A 83 3.22 22.11 5.50
C TRP A 83 3.68 23.42 4.84
N ILE A 84 4.81 23.39 4.13
CA ILE A 84 5.36 24.57 3.44
C ILE A 84 4.40 25.05 2.35
N LEU A 85 3.93 24.12 1.49
CA LEU A 85 3.08 24.44 0.33
C LEU A 85 1.64 24.75 0.74
N GLY A 86 1.10 24.05 1.73
CA GLY A 86 -0.31 24.14 2.13
C GLY A 86 -0.60 25.21 3.20
N ARG A 87 0.41 25.94 3.67
CA ARG A 87 0.27 26.91 4.77
C ARG A 87 -0.46 26.37 6.00
N SER A 88 -0.28 25.07 6.27
CA SER A 88 -0.91 24.36 7.38
C SER A 88 -0.27 24.72 8.72
N SER A 89 -0.94 24.40 9.85
CA SER A 89 -0.35 24.58 11.17
C SER A 89 0.84 23.61 11.37
N PRO A 90 1.83 23.93 12.23
CA PRO A 90 2.95 23.04 12.53
C PRO A 90 2.53 21.65 13.04
N ARG A 91 1.32 21.53 13.60
CA ARG A 91 0.73 20.26 14.04
C ARG A 91 0.56 19.25 12.88
N ALA A 92 0.38 19.76 11.64
CA ALA A 92 0.28 18.91 10.45
C ALA A 92 1.57 18.10 10.16
N LEU A 93 2.73 18.51 10.67
CA LEU A 93 3.98 17.77 10.57
C LEU A 93 3.94 16.40 11.26
N LEU A 94 3.13 16.27 12.30
CA LEU A 94 2.97 15.04 13.08
C LEU A 94 1.77 14.20 12.61
N LYS A 95 1.08 14.62 11.55
CA LYS A 95 -0.08 13.89 11.01
C LYS A 95 0.34 12.53 10.46
N VAL A 96 -0.31 11.48 10.94
CA VAL A 96 0.00 10.10 10.55
C VAL A 96 -0.69 9.76 9.22
N ASP A 97 0.12 9.36 8.26
CA ASP A 97 -0.31 8.95 6.91
C ASP A 97 0.13 7.51 6.60
N ILE A 98 -0.22 7.02 5.41
CA ILE A 98 0.07 5.65 4.99
C ILE A 98 1.57 5.30 5.03
N LEU A 99 2.46 6.24 4.66
CA LEU A 99 3.91 6.01 4.72
C LEU A 99 4.42 5.89 6.16
N ASN A 100 3.79 6.61 7.12
CA ASN A 100 4.08 6.48 8.55
C ASN A 100 3.73 5.09 9.09
N ILE A 101 2.74 4.41 8.50
CA ILE A 101 2.37 3.03 8.84
C ILE A 101 3.24 2.04 8.08
N MET A 102 3.47 2.26 6.79
CA MET A 102 4.18 1.35 5.90
C MET A 102 5.65 1.16 6.32
N GLY A 103 6.37 2.23 6.63
CA GLY A 103 7.78 2.16 7.01
C GLY A 103 8.02 1.24 8.20
N PRO A 104 7.44 1.51 9.39
CA PRO A 104 7.57 0.65 10.56
C PRO A 104 7.01 -0.77 10.35
N SER A 105 5.94 -0.94 9.54
CA SER A 105 5.41 -2.27 9.22
C SER A 105 6.40 -3.10 8.40
N ILE A 106 7.12 -2.49 7.44
CA ILE A 106 8.20 -3.15 6.69
C ILE A 106 9.36 -3.52 7.63
N MET A 107 9.73 -2.64 8.56
CA MET A 107 10.79 -2.92 9.55
C MET A 107 10.38 -4.10 10.45
N ALA A 108 9.16 -4.12 10.95
CA ALA A 108 8.62 -5.23 11.73
C ALA A 108 8.57 -6.53 10.90
N ALA A 109 8.12 -6.46 9.64
CA ALA A 109 8.11 -7.61 8.74
C ALA A 109 9.52 -8.16 8.47
N ALA A 110 10.54 -7.30 8.32
CA ALA A 110 11.93 -7.72 8.17
C ALA A 110 12.49 -8.40 9.44
N ALA A 111 12.10 -7.92 10.62
CA ALA A 111 12.44 -8.55 11.89
C ALA A 111 11.77 -9.92 12.04
N LEU A 112 10.48 -10.02 11.77
CA LEU A 112 9.70 -11.28 11.80
C LEU A 112 10.24 -12.30 10.78
N TRP A 113 10.61 -11.86 9.58
CA TRP A 113 11.20 -12.72 8.55
C TRP A 113 12.51 -13.36 9.04
N ARG A 114 13.31 -12.62 9.81
CA ARG A 114 14.58 -13.10 10.39
C ARG A 114 14.37 -14.13 11.49
N LEU A 115 13.28 -14.07 12.26
CA LEU A 115 13.01 -14.98 13.38
C LEU A 115 12.82 -16.42 12.91
N ALA A 116 12.24 -16.63 11.72
CA ALA A 116 12.00 -17.97 11.18
C ALA A 116 13.03 -18.32 10.10
N LYS A 117 13.57 -19.54 10.18
CA LYS A 117 14.60 -20.04 9.25
C LYS A 117 14.03 -20.75 8.03
N THR A 118 12.78 -21.23 8.11
CA THR A 118 12.10 -21.98 7.04
C THR A 118 10.94 -21.17 6.46
N ASP A 119 10.59 -21.43 5.21
CA ASP A 119 9.47 -20.74 4.55
C ASP A 119 8.13 -21.03 5.24
N ARG A 120 7.94 -22.27 5.73
CA ARG A 120 6.76 -22.63 6.55
C ARG A 120 6.70 -21.82 7.85
N GLY A 121 7.83 -21.70 8.54
CA GLY A 121 7.94 -20.90 9.77
C GLY A 121 7.68 -19.41 9.50
N ARG A 122 8.22 -18.86 8.40
CA ARG A 122 7.96 -17.47 7.98
C ARG A 122 6.48 -17.24 7.67
N CYS A 123 5.85 -18.16 6.91
CA CYS A 123 4.40 -18.10 6.67
C CYS A 123 3.62 -18.14 7.98
N ALA A 124 3.94 -19.05 8.90
CA ALA A 124 3.25 -19.16 10.19
C ALA A 124 3.35 -17.86 10.99
N VAL A 125 4.55 -17.26 11.09
CA VAL A 125 4.76 -15.98 11.80
C VAL A 125 3.95 -14.84 11.16
N PHE A 126 3.98 -14.72 9.83
CA PHE A 126 3.23 -13.66 9.15
C PHE A 126 1.71 -13.87 9.20
N VAL A 127 1.24 -15.12 9.10
CA VAL A 127 -0.18 -15.44 9.29
C VAL A 127 -0.62 -15.09 10.71
N SER A 128 0.15 -15.47 11.74
CA SER A 128 -0.16 -15.13 13.13
C SER A 128 -0.18 -13.62 13.36
N ALA A 129 0.77 -12.87 12.79
CA ALA A 129 0.79 -11.41 12.87
C ALA A 129 -0.44 -10.79 12.17
N THR A 130 -0.81 -11.29 10.98
CA THR A 130 -1.99 -10.84 10.23
C THR A 130 -3.26 -11.08 11.03
N LEU A 131 -3.45 -12.31 11.52
CA LEU A 131 -4.61 -12.69 12.34
C LEU A 131 -4.67 -11.87 13.63
N GLY A 132 -3.52 -11.75 14.34
CA GLY A 132 -3.44 -10.98 15.57
C GLY A 132 -3.86 -9.52 15.35
N LEU A 133 -3.32 -8.85 14.34
CA LEU A 133 -3.68 -7.45 14.05
C LEU A 133 -5.15 -7.30 13.65
N ALA A 134 -5.66 -8.20 12.78
CA ALA A 134 -7.05 -8.11 12.35
C ALA A 134 -8.03 -8.36 13.50
N MET A 135 -7.81 -9.43 14.27
CA MET A 135 -8.73 -9.85 15.33
C MET A 135 -8.64 -8.98 16.59
N LEU A 136 -7.46 -8.43 16.91
CA LEU A 136 -7.29 -7.56 18.08
C LEU A 136 -7.67 -6.10 17.81
N THR A 137 -7.83 -5.69 16.56
CA THR A 137 -8.17 -4.31 16.21
C THR A 137 -9.41 -3.78 16.95
N PRO A 138 -10.57 -4.47 16.99
CA PRO A 138 -11.76 -3.96 17.66
C PRO A 138 -11.57 -3.73 19.17
N VAL A 139 -10.71 -4.55 19.79
CA VAL A 139 -10.41 -4.50 21.23
C VAL A 139 -9.37 -3.41 21.53
N LEU A 140 -8.26 -3.42 20.81
CA LEU A 140 -7.11 -2.56 21.11
C LEU A 140 -7.36 -1.09 20.79
N ARG A 141 -8.13 -0.78 19.72
CA ARG A 141 -8.40 0.62 19.35
C ARG A 141 -9.05 1.45 20.45
N ASN A 142 -9.82 0.83 21.33
CA ASN A 142 -10.53 1.49 22.42
C ASN A 142 -9.93 1.18 23.79
N ALA A 143 -8.77 0.52 23.83
CA ALA A 143 -8.11 0.19 25.09
C ALA A 143 -7.64 1.44 25.84
N ALA A 144 -7.90 1.50 27.14
CA ALA A 144 -7.60 2.67 27.97
C ALA A 144 -6.12 3.09 27.93
N PHE A 145 -5.20 2.12 27.83
CA PHE A 145 -3.77 2.42 27.73
C PHE A 145 -3.38 3.13 26.43
N ILE A 146 -4.13 2.90 25.32
CA ILE A 146 -3.91 3.61 24.05
C ILE A 146 -4.44 5.04 24.14
N VAL A 147 -5.62 5.20 24.76
CA VAL A 147 -6.22 6.53 24.99
C VAL A 147 -5.36 7.40 25.89
N ALA A 148 -4.59 6.80 26.81
CA ALA A 148 -3.69 7.51 27.71
C ALA A 148 -2.35 7.93 27.10
N LEU A 149 -2.06 7.52 25.84
CA LEU A 149 -0.82 7.90 25.16
C LEU A 149 -0.82 9.40 24.78
N PRO A 150 0.37 10.01 24.68
CA PRO A 150 0.47 11.34 24.08
C PRO A 150 -0.12 11.36 22.67
N GLU A 151 -0.87 12.40 22.33
CA GLU A 151 -1.64 12.52 21.08
C GLU A 151 -0.87 12.12 19.80
N PRO A 152 0.41 12.52 19.58
CA PRO A 152 1.15 12.11 18.39
C PRO A 152 1.42 10.61 18.34
N VAL A 153 1.51 9.92 19.46
CA VAL A 153 1.71 8.46 19.55
C VAL A 153 0.36 7.75 19.45
N GLU A 154 -0.66 8.24 20.13
CA GLU A 154 -2.04 7.77 20.07
C GLU A 154 -2.52 7.73 18.61
N ALA A 155 -2.20 8.75 17.81
CA ALA A 155 -2.58 8.88 16.41
C ALA A 155 -2.08 7.73 15.52
N TYR A 156 -1.08 6.96 15.93
CA TYR A 156 -0.65 5.74 15.24
C TYR A 156 -1.57 4.53 15.50
N PHE A 157 -2.28 4.50 16.60
CA PHE A 157 -3.04 3.31 17.05
C PHE A 157 -4.55 3.50 16.94
N ARG A 158 -5.05 4.73 17.04
CA ARG A 158 -6.47 5.06 16.88
C ARG A 158 -6.66 6.37 16.12
N PRO A 159 -7.83 6.58 15.51
CA PRO A 159 -8.14 7.84 14.86
C PRO A 159 -8.17 9.00 15.86
N VAL A 160 -7.35 10.01 15.63
CA VAL A 160 -7.35 11.29 16.34
C VAL A 160 -7.72 12.38 15.32
N PRO A 161 -8.79 13.17 15.55
CA PRO A 161 -9.26 14.18 14.60
C PRO A 161 -8.14 15.16 14.20
N GLY A 162 -7.98 15.37 12.89
CA GLY A 162 -6.94 16.24 12.34
C GLY A 162 -5.51 15.68 12.35
N MET A 163 -5.24 14.57 13.06
CA MET A 163 -3.91 13.99 13.22
C MET A 163 -3.76 12.65 12.49
N THR A 164 -4.85 11.96 12.17
CA THR A 164 -4.78 10.59 11.65
C THR A 164 -5.51 10.44 10.33
N ASN A 165 -4.80 9.97 9.30
CA ASN A 165 -5.39 9.44 8.07
C ASN A 165 -5.39 7.90 8.10
N PHE A 166 -4.32 7.30 8.64
CA PHE A 166 -4.13 5.85 8.75
C PHE A 166 -3.59 5.49 10.13
N VAL A 167 -3.93 4.30 10.63
CA VAL A 167 -3.48 3.75 11.92
C VAL A 167 -2.85 2.37 11.74
N PHE A 168 -2.02 1.92 12.68
CA PHE A 168 -1.44 0.57 12.60
C PHE A 168 -2.52 -0.52 12.58
N LEU A 169 -3.58 -0.37 13.38
CA LEU A 169 -4.64 -1.36 13.54
C LEU A 169 -5.85 -1.02 12.64
N PRO A 170 -6.19 -1.81 11.62
CA PRO A 170 -5.57 -3.06 11.16
C PRO A 170 -4.58 -2.89 9.98
N TRP A 171 -4.21 -1.66 9.59
CA TRP A 171 -3.54 -1.38 8.31
C TRP A 171 -2.20 -2.09 8.15
N ALA A 172 -1.40 -2.21 9.21
CA ALA A 172 -0.16 -2.98 9.20
C ALA A 172 -0.39 -4.48 8.86
N GLY A 173 -1.57 -5.01 9.17
CA GLY A 173 -1.97 -6.37 8.82
C GLY A 173 -1.92 -6.66 7.32
N PHE A 174 -2.16 -5.66 6.45
CA PHE A 174 -2.02 -5.84 5.01
C PHE A 174 -0.57 -6.06 4.58
N VAL A 175 0.39 -5.44 5.26
CA VAL A 175 1.83 -5.70 5.02
C VAL A 175 2.16 -7.15 5.38
N PHE A 176 1.69 -7.66 6.50
CA PHE A 176 1.96 -9.03 6.91
C PHE A 176 1.22 -10.05 6.04
N ALA A 177 -0.02 -9.78 5.64
CA ALA A 177 -0.75 -10.60 4.67
C ALA A 177 -0.01 -10.67 3.32
N GLY A 178 0.50 -9.53 2.85
CA GLY A 178 1.34 -9.47 1.66
C GLY A 178 2.65 -10.25 1.83
N ALA A 179 3.26 -10.20 3.03
CA ALA A 179 4.48 -10.95 3.30
C ALA A 179 4.27 -12.47 3.27
N VAL A 180 3.09 -12.99 3.66
CA VAL A 180 2.73 -14.42 3.44
C VAL A 180 2.80 -14.74 1.95
N ALA A 181 2.12 -13.96 1.11
CA ALA A 181 2.13 -14.17 -0.33
C ALA A 181 3.55 -14.07 -0.91
N GLY A 182 4.34 -13.10 -0.45
CA GLY A 182 5.72 -12.90 -0.87
C GLY A 182 6.66 -14.06 -0.51
N VAL A 183 6.50 -14.70 0.66
CA VAL A 183 7.26 -15.92 1.02
C VAL A 183 6.92 -17.05 0.05
N LEU A 184 5.65 -17.26 -0.26
CA LEU A 184 5.19 -18.32 -1.17
C LEU A 184 5.67 -18.08 -2.60
N VAL A 185 5.63 -16.83 -3.07
CA VAL A 185 6.15 -16.45 -4.41
C VAL A 185 7.66 -16.63 -4.46
N ASP A 186 8.41 -16.21 -3.42
CA ASP A 186 9.87 -16.40 -3.37
C ASP A 186 10.29 -17.88 -3.30
N ALA A 187 9.44 -18.76 -2.78
CA ALA A 187 9.67 -20.19 -2.71
C ALA A 187 9.40 -20.93 -4.02
N ALA A 188 8.54 -20.42 -4.91
CA ALA A 188 8.23 -21.04 -6.19
C ALA A 188 9.41 -20.90 -7.18
N ARG A 189 9.97 -22.03 -7.64
CA ARG A 189 11.18 -22.07 -8.48
C ARG A 189 10.94 -22.55 -9.90
N THR A 190 9.84 -23.26 -10.13
CA THR A 190 9.49 -23.81 -11.44
C THR A 190 8.17 -23.21 -11.94
N ARG A 191 7.99 -23.23 -13.27
CA ARG A 191 6.75 -22.73 -13.91
C ARG A 191 5.50 -23.46 -13.39
N ASP A 192 5.61 -24.75 -13.11
CA ASP A 192 4.50 -25.53 -12.58
C ASP A 192 4.16 -25.12 -11.13
N GLN A 193 5.18 -24.86 -10.31
CA GLN A 193 4.99 -24.33 -8.96
C GLN A 193 4.33 -22.94 -9.00
N GLU A 194 4.83 -22.03 -9.85
CA GLU A 194 4.23 -20.72 -10.05
C GLU A 194 2.76 -20.81 -10.47
N ARG A 195 2.45 -21.68 -11.44
CA ARG A 195 1.08 -21.88 -11.93
C ARG A 195 0.18 -22.39 -10.81
N ARG A 196 0.59 -23.46 -10.09
CA ARG A 196 -0.20 -24.01 -8.98
C ARG A 196 -0.40 -23.00 -7.87
N LEU A 197 0.64 -22.27 -7.52
CA LEU A 197 0.58 -21.22 -6.49
C LEU A 197 -0.41 -20.13 -6.89
N ASN A 198 -0.31 -19.58 -8.09
CA ASN A 198 -1.18 -18.50 -8.54
C ASN A 198 -2.64 -18.96 -8.74
N THR A 199 -2.87 -20.22 -9.13
CA THR A 199 -4.22 -20.82 -9.09
C THR A 199 -4.71 -20.91 -7.64
N GLY A 200 -3.85 -21.33 -6.70
CA GLY A 200 -4.15 -21.33 -5.28
C GLY A 200 -4.48 -19.94 -4.73
N PHE A 201 -3.74 -18.92 -5.15
CA PHE A 201 -4.05 -17.53 -4.80
C PHE A 201 -5.41 -17.06 -5.34
N ALA A 202 -5.71 -17.38 -6.61
CA ALA A 202 -7.00 -17.02 -7.20
C ALA A 202 -8.17 -17.66 -6.43
N LEU A 203 -8.13 -18.96 -6.23
CA LEU A 203 -9.21 -19.71 -5.58
C LEU A 203 -9.26 -19.46 -4.06
N GLY A 204 -8.12 -19.55 -3.38
CA GLY A 204 -8.02 -19.34 -1.94
C GLY A 204 -8.34 -17.90 -1.54
N GLY A 205 -7.85 -16.91 -2.30
CA GLY A 205 -8.18 -15.51 -2.08
C GLY A 205 -9.67 -15.24 -2.28
N ALA A 206 -10.28 -15.78 -3.34
CA ALA A 206 -11.72 -15.66 -3.57
C ALA A 206 -12.53 -16.34 -2.45
N ALA A 207 -12.11 -17.52 -1.98
CA ALA A 207 -12.75 -18.22 -0.87
C ALA A 207 -12.68 -17.40 0.42
N VAL A 208 -11.50 -16.84 0.76
CA VAL A 208 -11.34 -15.96 1.94
C VAL A 208 -12.24 -14.74 1.82
N ALA A 209 -12.29 -14.10 0.66
CA ALA A 209 -13.15 -12.93 0.43
C ALA A 209 -14.64 -13.30 0.60
N LEU A 210 -15.09 -14.41 0.02
CA LEU A 210 -16.47 -14.88 0.12
C LEU A 210 -16.84 -15.23 1.55
N ILE A 211 -16.00 -15.99 2.26
CA ILE A 211 -16.21 -16.34 3.67
C ILE A 211 -16.29 -15.06 4.52
N ALA A 212 -15.37 -14.14 4.34
CA ALA A 212 -15.36 -12.89 5.08
C ALA A 212 -16.60 -12.03 4.78
N PHE A 213 -17.06 -12.02 3.54
CA PHE A 213 -18.31 -11.37 3.14
C PHE A 213 -19.52 -12.00 3.80
N THR A 214 -19.65 -13.32 3.78
CA THR A 214 -20.76 -14.01 4.45
C THR A 214 -20.74 -13.81 5.96
N LEU A 215 -19.56 -13.87 6.59
CA LEU A 215 -19.40 -13.62 8.02
C LEU A 215 -19.76 -12.17 8.41
N SER A 216 -19.71 -11.22 7.48
CA SER A 216 -20.08 -9.83 7.75
C SER A 216 -21.58 -9.63 8.04
N TYR A 217 -22.43 -10.57 7.65
CA TYR A 217 -23.87 -10.57 7.95
C TYR A 217 -24.19 -11.16 9.32
N LEU A 218 -23.23 -11.82 9.97
CA LEU A 218 -23.44 -12.38 11.31
C LEU A 218 -23.21 -11.31 12.40
N PRO A 219 -23.86 -11.45 13.57
CA PRO A 219 -23.60 -10.57 14.70
C PRO A 219 -22.11 -10.56 15.07
N SER A 220 -21.59 -9.36 15.31
CA SER A 220 -20.19 -9.22 15.73
C SER A 220 -19.97 -9.80 17.13
N PRO A 221 -18.92 -10.63 17.33
CA PRO A 221 -18.54 -11.09 18.67
C PRO A 221 -17.90 -10.00 19.54
N TYR A 222 -17.62 -8.84 18.95
CA TYR A 222 -16.99 -7.70 19.64
C TYR A 222 -18.05 -6.71 20.14
N ALA A 223 -17.88 -6.20 21.34
CA ALA A 223 -18.79 -5.20 21.93
C ALA A 223 -18.84 -3.90 21.10
N SER A 224 -17.73 -3.52 20.47
CA SER A 224 -17.69 -2.40 19.55
C SER A 224 -16.86 -2.77 18.31
N SER A 225 -17.52 -2.91 17.16
CA SER A 225 -16.87 -3.17 15.88
C SER A 225 -17.64 -2.45 14.78
N TYR A 226 -16.93 -1.67 13.97
CA TYR A 226 -17.50 -0.96 12.84
C TYR A 226 -17.01 -1.62 11.56
N PHE A 227 -17.94 -2.07 10.70
CA PHE A 227 -17.62 -2.83 9.49
C PHE A 227 -16.49 -2.20 8.68
N TRP A 228 -16.60 -0.93 8.33
CA TRP A 228 -15.68 -0.23 7.44
C TRP A 228 -14.29 0.08 8.02
N THR A 229 -14.11 -0.02 9.34
CA THR A 229 -12.89 0.47 9.98
C THR A 229 -12.19 -0.53 10.90
N THR A 230 -12.95 -1.30 11.68
CA THR A 230 -12.37 -2.19 12.71
C THR A 230 -12.73 -3.66 12.53
N SER A 231 -13.72 -3.97 11.69
CA SER A 231 -14.20 -5.34 11.51
C SER A 231 -13.13 -6.25 10.89
N PRO A 232 -12.84 -7.41 11.50
CA PRO A 232 -12.02 -8.44 10.87
C PRO A 232 -12.60 -8.92 9.54
N SER A 233 -13.92 -9.02 9.41
CA SER A 233 -14.57 -9.44 8.16
C SER A 233 -14.22 -8.50 7.00
N PHE A 234 -14.28 -7.19 7.20
CA PHE A 234 -13.90 -6.23 6.16
C PHE A 234 -12.40 -6.27 5.84
N PHE A 235 -11.56 -6.51 6.85
CA PHE A 235 -10.13 -6.72 6.63
C PHE A 235 -9.86 -7.95 5.75
N PHE A 236 -10.43 -9.12 6.10
CA PHE A 236 -10.22 -10.35 5.34
C PHE A 236 -10.88 -10.35 3.97
N LEU A 237 -12.02 -9.67 3.81
CA LEU A 237 -12.62 -9.43 2.50
C LEU A 237 -11.61 -8.75 1.56
N ARG A 238 -11.01 -7.65 2.00
CA ARG A 238 -10.01 -6.91 1.21
C ARG A 238 -8.73 -7.73 1.01
N ALA A 239 -8.20 -8.37 2.04
CA ALA A 239 -7.02 -9.21 1.94
C ALA A 239 -7.23 -10.38 0.96
N GLY A 240 -8.40 -11.04 1.00
CA GLY A 240 -8.79 -12.09 0.06
C GLY A 240 -8.83 -11.61 -1.38
N LEU A 241 -9.44 -10.44 -1.62
CA LEU A 241 -9.46 -9.82 -2.95
C LEU A 241 -8.04 -9.50 -3.47
N MET A 242 -7.13 -9.07 -2.61
CA MET A 242 -5.74 -8.80 -2.99
C MET A 242 -4.98 -10.07 -3.33
N VAL A 243 -5.16 -11.13 -2.55
CA VAL A 243 -4.56 -12.45 -2.83
C VAL A 243 -5.11 -13.01 -4.14
N ALA A 244 -6.43 -12.95 -4.36
CA ALA A 244 -7.05 -13.34 -5.63
C ALA A 244 -6.53 -12.49 -6.80
N GLY A 245 -6.30 -11.20 -6.58
CA GLY A 245 -5.73 -10.26 -7.53
C GLY A 245 -4.33 -10.65 -8.03
N ILE A 246 -3.49 -11.26 -7.19
CA ILE A 246 -2.19 -11.81 -7.64
C ILE A 246 -2.42 -12.91 -8.68
N GLY A 247 -3.32 -13.86 -8.40
CA GLY A 247 -3.67 -14.93 -9.33
C GLY A 247 -4.26 -14.42 -10.64
N ALA A 248 -5.13 -13.40 -10.57
CA ALA A 248 -5.68 -12.75 -11.75
C ALA A 248 -4.60 -12.02 -12.58
N ALA A 249 -3.69 -11.31 -11.93
CA ALA A 249 -2.56 -10.65 -12.59
C ALA A 249 -1.63 -11.66 -13.28
N TYR A 250 -1.35 -12.80 -12.65
CA TYR A 250 -0.60 -13.89 -13.25
C TYR A 250 -1.31 -14.47 -14.48
N ALA A 251 -2.62 -14.70 -14.40
CA ALA A 251 -3.42 -15.19 -15.51
C ALA A 251 -3.43 -14.21 -16.68
N TRP A 252 -3.50 -12.92 -16.41
CA TRP A 252 -3.39 -11.86 -17.42
C TRP A 252 -2.02 -11.87 -18.10
N GLU A 253 -0.94 -11.84 -17.31
CA GLU A 253 0.44 -11.83 -17.80
C GLU A 253 0.76 -13.11 -18.61
N SER A 254 0.23 -14.26 -18.18
CA SER A 254 0.45 -15.54 -18.88
C SER A 254 -0.18 -15.58 -20.27
N ARG A 255 -1.29 -14.84 -20.49
CA ARG A 255 -1.92 -14.71 -21.82
C ARG A 255 -1.17 -13.74 -22.73
N ALA A 256 -0.49 -12.76 -22.14
CA ALA A 256 0.29 -11.76 -22.86
C ALA A 256 1.73 -12.22 -23.20
N ARG A 257 2.13 -13.42 -22.79
CA ARG A 257 3.47 -13.98 -23.05
C ARG A 257 3.75 -14.05 -24.55
N GLY A 258 4.89 -13.49 -24.96
CA GLY A 258 5.31 -13.38 -26.36
C GLY A 258 5.14 -12.00 -26.97
N THR A 259 4.48 -11.07 -26.30
CA THR A 259 4.42 -9.66 -26.68
C THR A 259 5.01 -8.82 -25.55
N GLU A 260 6.33 -8.65 -25.55
CA GLU A 260 7.00 -7.68 -24.67
C GLU A 260 6.65 -6.24 -25.08
N LYS A 261 5.37 -5.92 -25.11
CA LYS A 261 4.90 -4.56 -25.39
C LYS A 261 4.97 -3.72 -24.11
N TRP A 262 5.35 -2.47 -24.27
CA TRP A 262 5.23 -1.47 -23.23
C TRP A 262 3.81 -1.45 -22.67
N SER A 263 3.67 -1.32 -21.32
CA SER A 263 2.38 -1.32 -20.65
C SER A 263 2.27 -0.11 -19.73
N PRO A 264 1.22 0.72 -19.86
CA PRO A 264 0.96 1.85 -18.96
C PRO A 264 0.86 1.41 -17.49
N LEU A 265 0.19 0.28 -17.22
CA LEU A 265 0.03 -0.25 -15.87
C LEU A 265 1.38 -0.66 -15.26
N ARG A 266 2.24 -1.30 -16.05
CA ARG A 266 3.59 -1.68 -15.61
C ARG A 266 4.45 -0.44 -15.36
N GLN A 267 4.31 0.59 -16.20
CA GLN A 267 5.01 1.87 -16.04
C GLN A 267 4.60 2.57 -14.72
N LEU A 268 3.31 2.75 -14.50
CA LEU A 268 2.79 3.36 -13.26
C LEU A 268 3.15 2.54 -12.01
N GLY A 269 3.12 1.19 -12.11
CA GLY A 269 3.49 0.31 -11.01
C GLY A 269 4.95 0.46 -10.59
N ARG A 270 5.88 0.56 -11.55
CA ARG A 270 7.33 0.74 -11.27
C ARG A 270 7.63 2.08 -10.60
N THR A 271 6.86 3.10 -10.87
CA THR A 271 7.03 4.45 -10.33
C THR A 271 6.01 4.79 -9.24
N SER A 272 5.34 3.80 -8.66
CA SER A 272 4.17 3.97 -7.78
C SER A 272 4.41 4.92 -6.59
N LEU A 273 5.58 4.88 -5.95
CA LEU A 273 5.92 5.78 -4.84
C LEU A 273 6.07 7.24 -5.30
N PHE A 274 6.67 7.45 -6.48
CA PHE A 274 6.79 8.78 -7.08
C PHE A 274 5.40 9.32 -7.45
N ILE A 275 4.58 8.49 -8.10
CA ILE A 275 3.20 8.86 -8.45
C ILE A 275 2.38 9.12 -7.19
N TYR A 276 2.53 8.29 -6.12
CA TYR A 276 1.87 8.55 -4.84
C TYR A 276 2.21 9.96 -4.33
N TRP A 277 3.48 10.33 -4.33
CA TRP A 277 3.92 11.62 -3.83
C TRP A 277 3.29 12.79 -4.59
N ILE A 278 3.43 12.80 -5.92
CA ILE A 278 3.00 13.96 -6.72
C ILE A 278 1.47 14.06 -6.84
N HIS A 279 0.74 12.93 -6.98
CA HIS A 279 -0.71 13.02 -7.19
C HIS A 279 -1.45 13.50 -5.95
N VAL A 280 -1.01 13.13 -4.75
CA VAL A 280 -1.63 13.59 -3.50
C VAL A 280 -1.46 15.11 -3.36
N GLU A 281 -0.25 15.62 -3.60
CA GLU A 281 0.02 17.06 -3.58
C GLU A 281 -0.76 17.82 -4.65
N MET A 282 -0.89 17.25 -5.84
CA MET A 282 -1.63 17.89 -6.93
C MET A 282 -3.15 17.87 -6.70
N ILE A 283 -3.69 16.81 -6.09
CA ILE A 283 -5.14 16.68 -5.87
C ILE A 283 -5.62 17.50 -4.67
N TYR A 284 -4.84 17.55 -3.58
CA TYR A 284 -5.24 18.25 -2.35
C TYR A 284 -4.54 19.60 -2.16
N GLY A 285 -3.54 19.90 -2.98
CA GLY A 285 -2.75 21.12 -2.89
C GLY A 285 -3.44 22.36 -3.48
N LEU A 286 -2.76 23.51 -3.35
CA LEU A 286 -3.26 24.81 -3.81
C LEU A 286 -3.51 24.88 -5.32
N ILE A 287 -2.78 24.09 -6.13
CA ILE A 287 -2.92 24.08 -7.60
C ILE A 287 -4.34 23.66 -8.02
N SER A 288 -4.93 22.72 -7.31
CA SER A 288 -6.28 22.21 -7.59
C SER A 288 -7.36 22.83 -6.70
N ALA A 289 -7.04 23.82 -5.89
CA ALA A 289 -8.00 24.46 -4.97
C ALA A 289 -9.32 24.89 -5.66
N PRO A 290 -9.33 25.44 -6.92
CA PRO A 290 -10.58 25.75 -7.60
C PRO A 290 -11.46 24.53 -7.95
N LEU A 291 -10.87 23.33 -7.98
CA LEU A 291 -11.56 22.08 -8.29
C LEU A 291 -12.14 21.39 -7.05
N HIS A 292 -11.70 21.80 -5.84
CA HIS A 292 -12.16 21.16 -4.61
C HIS A 292 -13.67 21.34 -4.44
N ARG A 293 -14.39 20.20 -4.33
CA ARG A 293 -15.85 20.14 -4.13
C ARG A 293 -16.69 20.87 -5.22
N SER A 294 -16.15 21.03 -6.45
CA SER A 294 -16.78 21.83 -7.50
C SER A 294 -17.29 21.01 -8.68
N LEU A 295 -16.82 19.77 -8.86
CA LEU A 295 -17.16 18.96 -10.04
C LEU A 295 -18.36 18.06 -9.75
N THR A 296 -19.19 17.85 -10.80
CA THR A 296 -20.15 16.74 -10.79
C THR A 296 -19.42 15.40 -10.87
N LEU A 297 -20.08 14.30 -10.50
CA LEU A 297 -19.49 12.96 -10.56
C LEU A 297 -19.00 12.61 -11.98
N GLY A 298 -19.76 12.97 -13.02
CA GLY A 298 -19.37 12.77 -14.41
C GLY A 298 -18.13 13.58 -14.81
N GLN A 299 -18.06 14.85 -14.40
CA GLN A 299 -16.88 15.70 -14.62
C GLN A 299 -15.66 15.18 -13.87
N ALA A 300 -15.82 14.69 -12.63
CA ALA A 300 -14.77 14.07 -11.86
C ALA A 300 -14.25 12.78 -12.53
N GLY A 301 -15.13 11.99 -13.19
CA GLY A 301 -14.76 10.85 -14.00
C GLY A 301 -13.87 11.21 -15.20
N ILE A 302 -14.23 12.26 -15.93
CA ILE A 302 -13.42 12.79 -17.05
C ILE A 302 -12.09 13.32 -16.53
N ALA A 303 -12.11 14.09 -15.43
CA ALA A 303 -10.92 14.61 -14.78
C ALA A 303 -10.00 13.49 -14.30
N PHE A 304 -10.54 12.39 -13.78
CA PHE A 304 -9.76 11.22 -13.38
C PHE A 304 -8.99 10.62 -14.57
N VAL A 305 -9.63 10.43 -15.71
CA VAL A 305 -8.96 9.89 -16.90
C VAL A 305 -7.83 10.84 -17.35
N ALA A 306 -8.11 12.14 -17.47
CA ALA A 306 -7.11 13.14 -17.84
C ALA A 306 -5.95 13.20 -16.85
N PHE A 307 -6.25 13.15 -15.56
CA PHE A 307 -5.24 13.17 -14.50
C PHE A 307 -4.40 11.86 -14.45
N ALA A 308 -5.01 10.71 -14.70
CA ALA A 308 -4.29 9.44 -14.80
C ALA A 308 -3.32 9.42 -15.99
N LEU A 309 -3.70 10.00 -17.13
CA LEU A 309 -2.82 10.20 -18.28
C LEU A 309 -1.68 11.17 -17.95
N LEU A 310 -1.95 12.26 -17.26
CA LEU A 310 -0.91 13.18 -16.77
C LEU A 310 0.10 12.46 -15.88
N MET A 311 -0.39 11.62 -14.94
CA MET A 311 0.49 10.83 -14.06
C MET A 311 1.34 9.83 -14.86
N LEU A 312 0.79 9.24 -15.92
CA LEU A 312 1.55 8.37 -16.82
C LEU A 312 2.67 9.14 -17.55
N VAL A 313 2.39 10.33 -18.05
CA VAL A 313 3.40 11.21 -18.67
C VAL A 313 4.48 11.59 -17.65
N CYS A 314 4.11 11.98 -16.43
CA CYS A 314 5.07 12.28 -15.37
C CYS A 314 5.94 11.06 -15.01
N SER A 315 5.36 9.85 -15.00
CA SER A 315 6.08 8.59 -14.79
C SER A 315 7.13 8.34 -15.85
N ILE A 316 6.77 8.51 -17.12
CA ILE A 316 7.68 8.34 -18.27
C ILE A 316 8.79 9.40 -18.23
N ALA A 317 8.43 10.67 -18.02
CA ALA A 317 9.37 11.77 -17.94
C ALA A 317 10.42 11.58 -16.82
N LYS A 318 9.98 11.10 -15.64
CA LYS A 318 10.87 10.75 -14.53
C LYS A 318 11.88 9.68 -14.91
N ASP A 319 11.46 8.62 -15.59
CA ASP A 319 12.37 7.53 -15.99
C ASP A 319 13.34 8.00 -17.08
N GLN A 320 12.89 8.81 -18.04
CA GLN A 320 13.76 9.41 -19.07
C GLN A 320 14.79 10.36 -18.45
N ALA A 321 14.39 11.22 -17.52
CA ALA A 321 15.29 12.13 -16.81
C ALA A 321 16.35 11.34 -16.02
N PHE A 322 15.97 10.26 -15.38
CA PHE A 322 16.89 9.39 -14.64
C PHE A 322 17.91 8.70 -15.56
N MET A 323 17.48 8.15 -16.69
CA MET A 323 18.38 7.55 -17.69
C MET A 323 19.35 8.56 -18.27
N PHE A 324 18.88 9.76 -18.60
CA PHE A 324 19.73 10.85 -19.11
C PHE A 324 20.81 11.27 -18.09
N TRP A 325 20.45 11.34 -16.81
CA TRP A 325 21.39 11.68 -15.75
C TRP A 325 22.43 10.58 -15.50
N GLN A 326 22.03 9.31 -15.58
CA GLN A 326 22.95 8.17 -15.51
C GLN A 326 23.95 8.16 -16.67
N SER A 327 23.50 8.37 -17.91
CA SER A 327 24.38 8.39 -19.08
C SER A 327 25.44 9.50 -19.00
N ARG A 328 25.05 10.67 -18.48
CA ARG A 328 26.01 11.77 -18.24
C ARG A 328 27.05 11.47 -17.15
N ARG A 329 26.66 10.72 -16.10
CA ARG A 329 27.61 10.29 -15.06
C ARG A 329 28.62 9.27 -15.60
N LEU A 330 28.17 8.26 -16.34
CA LEU A 330 29.03 7.25 -16.95
C LEU A 330 30.00 7.87 -17.98
N GLY A 331 29.55 8.80 -18.81
CA GLY A 331 30.41 9.52 -19.76
C GLY A 331 31.48 10.39 -19.06
N ARG A 332 31.21 10.93 -17.86
CA ARG A 332 32.20 11.65 -17.07
C ARG A 332 33.25 10.75 -16.42
N THR A 333 32.90 9.53 -16.00
CA THR A 333 33.87 8.58 -15.45
C THR A 333 34.80 8.01 -16.51
N LEU A 334 34.35 7.80 -17.75
CA LEU A 334 35.16 7.35 -18.88
C LEU A 334 36.13 8.41 -19.40
N ASN A 335 35.84 9.70 -19.18
CA ASN A 335 36.72 10.81 -19.59
C ASN A 335 37.70 11.25 -18.48
N LEU A 336 37.76 10.52 -17.34
CA LEU A 336 38.67 10.81 -16.23
C LEU A 336 39.76 9.74 -16.05
N GLU A 337 39.83 8.75 -16.92
CA GLU A 337 40.99 7.85 -17.00
C GLU A 337 41.95 8.43 -18.04
N PRO A 338 43.20 8.82 -17.64
CA PRO A 338 44.24 9.35 -18.52
C PRO A 338 44.85 8.29 -19.46
#